data_1ce0af538a583e27c0ce8ddacb32693a
#
_entry.id   1ce0af538a583e27c0ce8ddacb32693a
#
_cell.length_a   1.000
_cell.length_b   1.000
_cell.length_c   1.000
_cell.angle_alpha   90.00
_cell.angle_beta   90.00
_cell.angle_gamma   90.00
#
_symmetry.space_group_name_H-M   'P 1'
#
loop_
_entity.id
_entity.type
_entity.pdbx_description
1 polymer ?
#
loop_
_entity_poly.entity_id
_entity_poly.type
_entity_poly.pdbx_seq_one_letter_code
_entity_poly.pdbx_strand_id
1 'polypeptide(L)'
;MSDYGVRSMVAPLQRVAVRPPSMRGDYAVAHWAQPLDLDLLLRQHAAFVDLLRSLGCGVEVLPPVDDMPDAIFTYDPAFVVPSGVIELRGAKAVRAGEPPLLTTQIEDLGVPVAGRLTAPATADGGDMFWLDDTTLAVGRTYRTNQAAVDQLRGI
;
A
#
# COMPACT_ATOMS: atom_id res chain seq x y z
N MET A 1 -4.71 18.89 -13.70
CA MET A 1 -4.29 17.47 -13.54
C MET A 1 -4.39 17.15 -12.06
N SER A 2 -4.90 15.97 -11.71
CA SER A 2 -4.89 15.51 -10.33
C SER A 2 -3.44 15.40 -9.82
N ASP A 3 -3.21 15.68 -8.55
CA ASP A 3 -1.91 15.52 -7.89
C ASP A 3 -1.68 14.07 -7.38
N TYR A 4 -2.50 13.13 -7.88
CA TYR A 4 -2.41 11.69 -7.60
C TYR A 4 -2.56 10.88 -8.88
N GLY A 5 -2.27 9.59 -8.76
CA GLY A 5 -2.40 8.61 -9.84
C GLY A 5 -1.03 8.22 -10.40
N VAL A 6 -0.82 6.91 -10.48
CA VAL A 6 0.43 6.32 -10.99
C VAL A 6 0.12 5.54 -12.26
N ARG A 7 0.92 5.78 -13.31
CA ARG A 7 0.88 5.01 -14.57
C ARG A 7 2.27 4.57 -15.03
N SER A 8 3.28 4.77 -14.19
CA SER A 8 4.66 4.43 -14.50
C SER A 8 5.38 3.95 -13.26
N MET A 9 6.15 2.88 -13.40
CA MET A 9 6.98 2.35 -12.32
C MET A 9 8.38 2.98 -12.27
N VAL A 10 8.68 3.89 -13.20
CA VAL A 10 10.01 4.51 -13.34
C VAL A 10 9.98 6.04 -13.37
N ALA A 11 8.80 6.64 -13.42
CA ALA A 11 8.67 8.10 -13.33
C ALA A 11 9.07 8.60 -11.92
N PRO A 12 9.63 9.82 -11.80
CA PRO A 12 9.90 10.40 -10.49
C PRO A 12 8.63 10.47 -9.62
N LEU A 13 8.73 10.02 -8.37
CA LEU A 13 7.66 10.12 -7.40
C LEU A 13 7.42 11.59 -7.04
N GLN A 14 6.16 12.04 -7.13
CA GLN A 14 5.76 13.40 -6.80
C GLN A 14 5.21 13.49 -5.37
N ARG A 15 4.38 12.51 -4.98
CA ARG A 15 3.73 12.45 -3.68
C ARG A 15 3.58 10.99 -3.25
N VAL A 16 3.91 10.69 -2.01
CA VAL A 16 3.81 9.32 -1.47
C VAL A 16 3.22 9.36 -0.06
N ALA A 17 2.47 8.33 0.28
CA ALA A 17 2.02 8.07 1.64
C ALA A 17 2.85 6.93 2.24
N VAL A 18 3.46 7.17 3.38
CA VAL A 18 4.26 6.19 4.12
C VAL A 18 3.76 6.09 5.55
N ARG A 19 3.95 4.95 6.19
CA ARG A 19 3.56 4.74 7.57
C ARG A 19 4.77 4.26 8.39
N PRO A 20 5.05 4.87 9.55
CA PRO A 20 6.08 4.36 10.44
C PRO A 20 5.66 3.02 11.05
N PRO A 21 6.63 2.18 11.44
CA PRO A 21 6.34 0.94 12.14
C PRO A 21 5.57 1.21 13.44
N SER A 22 4.70 0.29 13.80
CA SER A 22 4.04 0.31 15.10
C SER A 22 5.03 0.01 16.23
N MET A 23 4.90 0.70 17.37
CA MET A 23 5.63 0.36 18.59
C MET A 23 4.96 -0.80 19.36
N ARG A 24 3.79 -1.19 18.94
CA ARG A 24 2.99 -2.28 19.52
C ARG A 24 2.54 -3.23 18.43
N GLY A 25 2.52 -4.52 18.74
CA GLY A 25 2.07 -5.53 17.81
C GLY A 25 2.92 -6.79 17.88
N ASP A 26 2.33 -7.90 17.51
CA ASP A 26 3.02 -9.18 17.46
C ASP A 26 3.69 -9.38 16.09
N TYR A 27 4.91 -8.91 15.96
CA TYR A 27 5.71 -9.05 14.76
C TYR A 27 6.05 -10.52 14.43
N ALA A 28 6.06 -11.41 15.42
CA ALA A 28 6.30 -12.83 15.18
C ALA A 28 5.10 -13.49 14.47
N VAL A 29 3.87 -13.14 14.86
CA VAL A 29 2.65 -13.60 14.17
C VAL A 29 2.59 -13.07 12.72
N ALA A 30 3.14 -11.90 12.46
CA ALA A 30 3.29 -11.36 11.12
C ALA A 30 4.47 -11.98 10.34
N HIS A 31 5.20 -12.91 10.93
CA HIS A 31 6.36 -13.61 10.35
C HIS A 31 7.60 -12.74 10.11
N TRP A 32 7.77 -11.67 10.89
CA TRP A 32 8.99 -10.89 10.85
C TRP A 32 10.15 -11.65 11.49
N ALA A 33 11.37 -11.44 10.95
CA ALA A 33 12.58 -12.02 11.51
C ALA A 33 12.79 -11.55 12.96
N GLN A 34 13.22 -12.47 13.82
CA GLN A 34 13.42 -12.23 15.24
C GLN A 34 14.89 -12.50 15.65
N PRO A 35 15.43 -11.77 16.63
CA PRO A 35 14.81 -10.65 17.36
C PRO A 35 14.68 -9.40 16.48
N LEU A 36 13.60 -8.62 16.68
CA LEU A 36 13.38 -7.36 15.96
C LEU A 36 13.93 -6.19 16.79
N ASP A 37 14.79 -5.38 16.19
CA ASP A 37 15.25 -4.10 16.77
C ASP A 37 14.30 -2.98 16.28
N LEU A 38 13.29 -2.66 17.09
CA LEU A 38 12.31 -1.63 16.77
C LEU A 38 12.92 -0.22 16.68
N ASP A 39 13.93 0.08 17.51
CA ASP A 39 14.59 1.38 17.45
C ASP A 39 15.37 1.55 16.14
N LEU A 40 16.02 0.48 15.69
CA LEU A 40 16.68 0.47 14.38
C LEU A 40 15.65 0.64 13.25
N LEU A 41 14.54 -0.08 13.31
CA LEU A 41 13.47 -0.01 12.30
C LEU A 41 12.89 1.42 12.21
N LEU A 42 12.64 2.07 13.35
CA LEU A 42 12.18 3.47 13.39
C LEU A 42 13.20 4.43 12.77
N ARG A 43 14.48 4.28 13.12
CA ARG A 43 15.55 5.12 12.55
C ARG A 43 15.66 4.92 11.03
N GLN A 44 15.57 3.67 10.56
CA GLN A 44 15.63 3.37 9.12
C GLN A 44 14.41 3.97 8.39
N HIS A 45 13.22 3.86 8.97
CA HIS A 45 12.03 4.49 8.39
C HIS A 45 12.16 6.02 8.33
N ALA A 46 12.63 6.67 9.39
CA ALA A 46 12.86 8.11 9.40
C ALA A 46 13.87 8.53 8.32
N ALA A 47 14.98 7.82 8.20
CA ALA A 47 15.98 8.06 7.16
C ALA A 47 15.41 7.87 5.74
N PHE A 48 14.52 6.89 5.54
CA PHE A 48 13.81 6.69 4.27
C PHE A 48 12.89 7.87 3.93
N VAL A 49 12.14 8.38 4.91
CA VAL A 49 11.30 9.58 4.73
C VAL A 49 12.15 10.80 4.35
N ASP A 50 13.27 11.00 5.03
CA ASP A 50 14.18 12.12 4.76
C ASP A 50 14.82 12.00 3.36
N LEU A 51 15.16 10.78 2.95
CA LEU A 51 15.67 10.52 1.60
C LEU A 51 14.62 10.89 0.55
N LEU A 52 13.37 10.45 0.68
CA LEU A 52 12.29 10.79 -0.26
C LEU A 52 12.09 12.31 -0.37
N ARG A 53 12.10 13.02 0.76
CA ARG A 53 12.00 14.47 0.79
C ARG A 53 13.18 15.15 0.09
N SER A 54 14.39 14.65 0.32
CA SER A 54 15.62 15.18 -0.31
C SER A 54 15.63 15.02 -1.83
N LEU A 55 14.88 14.03 -2.35
CA LEU A 55 14.67 13.80 -3.76
C LEU A 55 13.52 14.63 -4.36
N GLY A 56 12.92 15.52 -3.58
CA GLY A 56 11.84 16.41 -4.01
C GLY A 56 10.44 15.81 -3.95
N CYS A 57 10.28 14.64 -3.33
CA CYS A 57 8.98 14.01 -3.17
C CYS A 57 8.19 14.63 -2.01
N GLY A 58 6.92 14.95 -2.22
CA GLY A 58 5.96 15.24 -1.14
C GLY A 58 5.67 13.96 -0.35
N VAL A 59 5.94 13.97 0.96
CA VAL A 59 5.79 12.78 1.80
C VAL A 59 4.74 13.01 2.87
N GLU A 60 3.63 12.27 2.74
CA GLU A 60 2.57 12.18 3.74
C GLU A 60 2.92 11.04 4.72
N VAL A 61 3.17 11.39 5.96
CA VAL A 61 3.45 10.41 7.01
C VAL A 61 2.15 10.09 7.72
N LEU A 62 1.61 8.91 7.45
CA LEU A 62 0.39 8.42 8.09
C LEU A 62 0.66 8.06 9.56
N PRO A 63 -0.36 8.11 10.43
CA PRO A 63 -0.19 7.69 11.82
C PRO A 63 0.18 6.20 11.90
N PRO A 64 1.02 5.79 12.87
CA PRO A 64 1.26 4.38 13.15
C PRO A 64 -0.05 3.69 13.56
N VAL A 65 -0.13 2.39 13.36
CA VAL A 65 -1.31 1.61 13.73
C VAL A 65 -0.88 0.48 14.67
N ASP A 66 -1.39 0.48 15.88
CA ASP A 66 -1.11 -0.57 16.84
C ASP A 66 -1.74 -1.91 16.40
N ASP A 67 -1.11 -2.99 16.76
CA ASP A 67 -1.51 -4.38 16.47
C ASP A 67 -1.60 -4.76 14.97
N MET A 68 -1.04 -3.92 14.10
CA MET A 68 -0.92 -4.18 12.65
C MET A 68 0.54 -4.03 12.19
N PRO A 69 1.44 -4.97 12.49
CA PRO A 69 2.86 -4.87 12.16
C PRO A 69 3.14 -4.67 10.67
N ASP A 70 2.35 -5.31 9.80
CA ASP A 70 2.51 -5.22 8.35
C ASP A 70 1.93 -3.91 7.76
N ALA A 71 1.24 -3.08 8.55
CA ALA A 71 0.67 -1.82 8.05
C ALA A 71 1.71 -0.77 7.59
N ILE A 72 2.99 -1.00 7.88
CA ILE A 72 4.11 -0.24 7.30
C ILE A 72 4.18 -0.40 5.77
N PHE A 73 3.70 -1.52 5.22
CA PHE A 73 3.67 -1.80 3.78
C PHE A 73 2.43 -1.19 3.13
N THR A 74 2.42 0.13 2.98
CA THR A 74 1.27 0.89 2.47
C THR A 74 0.93 0.60 1.01
N TYR A 75 1.82 -0.04 0.25
CA TYR A 75 1.58 -0.41 -1.13
C TYR A 75 0.72 -1.68 -1.28
N ASP A 76 0.76 -2.59 -0.30
CA ASP A 76 0.08 -3.89 -0.37
C ASP A 76 -1.45 -3.80 -0.29
N PRO A 77 -2.05 -2.98 0.63
CA PRO A 77 -3.49 -3.00 0.86
C PRO A 77 -4.30 -2.06 -0.04
N ALA A 78 -3.63 -1.18 -0.80
CA ALA A 78 -4.29 -0.21 -1.68
C ALA A 78 -3.45 0.10 -2.91
N PHE A 79 -4.09 0.32 -4.05
CA PHE A 79 -3.43 0.62 -5.30
C PHE A 79 -3.97 1.93 -5.89
N VAL A 80 -3.10 2.93 -6.06
CA VAL A 80 -3.51 4.24 -6.57
C VAL A 80 -3.39 4.26 -8.10
N VAL A 81 -4.51 4.58 -8.74
CA VAL A 81 -4.65 4.71 -10.19
C VAL A 81 -5.09 6.13 -10.55
N PRO A 82 -5.09 6.53 -11.82
CA PRO A 82 -5.51 7.89 -12.20
C PRO A 82 -6.93 8.28 -11.80
N SER A 83 -7.82 7.31 -11.64
CA SER A 83 -9.20 7.54 -11.19
C SER A 83 -9.35 7.62 -9.66
N GLY A 84 -8.32 7.28 -8.89
CA GLY A 84 -8.36 7.28 -7.43
C GLY A 84 -7.62 6.12 -6.79
N VAL A 85 -7.99 5.74 -5.57
CA VAL A 85 -7.47 4.57 -4.86
C VAL A 85 -8.40 3.37 -5.02
N ILE A 86 -7.83 2.22 -5.31
CA ILE A 86 -8.52 0.93 -5.28
C ILE A 86 -8.20 0.28 -3.94
N GLU A 87 -9.24 0.04 -3.13
CA GLU A 87 -9.12 -0.76 -1.92
C GLU A 87 -8.94 -2.22 -2.30
N LEU A 88 -7.78 -2.76 -1.98
CA LEU A 88 -7.48 -4.16 -2.23
C LEU A 88 -8.03 -5.04 -1.09
N ARG A 89 -7.92 -6.34 -1.26
CA ARG A 89 -8.34 -7.30 -0.26
C ARG A 89 -7.27 -8.37 -0.12
N GLY A 90 -6.43 -8.22 0.91
CA GLY A 90 -5.34 -9.16 1.15
C GLY A 90 -5.82 -10.59 1.46
N ALA A 91 -5.02 -11.56 1.08
CA ALA A 91 -5.28 -12.98 1.38
C ALA A 91 -4.99 -13.36 2.84
N LYS A 92 -4.12 -12.59 3.55
CA LYS A 92 -3.79 -12.82 4.95
C LYS A 92 -4.88 -12.25 5.86
N ALA A 93 -5.54 -13.11 6.65
CA ALA A 93 -6.59 -12.68 7.58
C ALA A 93 -6.10 -11.65 8.62
N VAL A 94 -4.86 -11.77 9.11
CA VAL A 94 -4.23 -10.85 10.06
C VAL A 94 -4.12 -9.42 9.52
N ARG A 95 -4.12 -9.24 8.19
CA ARG A 95 -4.05 -7.95 7.51
C ARG A 95 -5.43 -7.40 7.06
N ALA A 96 -6.52 -8.07 7.39
CA ALA A 96 -7.86 -7.71 6.87
C ALA A 96 -8.32 -6.29 7.26
N GLY A 97 -7.82 -5.73 8.35
CA GLY A 97 -8.12 -4.36 8.79
C GLY A 97 -7.33 -3.27 8.06
N GLU A 98 -6.24 -3.62 7.37
CA GLU A 98 -5.37 -2.63 6.73
C GLU A 98 -6.00 -1.93 5.51
N PRO A 99 -6.66 -2.64 4.56
CA PRO A 99 -7.20 -2.01 3.37
C PRO A 99 -8.22 -0.91 3.65
N PRO A 100 -9.29 -1.12 4.45
CA PRO A 100 -10.26 -0.06 4.71
C PRO A 100 -9.66 1.12 5.48
N LEU A 101 -8.75 0.85 6.41
CA LEU A 101 -8.07 1.91 7.16
C LEU A 101 -7.21 2.78 6.23
N LEU A 102 -6.35 2.16 5.41
CA LEU A 102 -5.48 2.91 4.50
C LEU A 102 -6.30 3.66 3.46
N THR A 103 -7.35 3.04 2.90
CA THR A 103 -8.21 3.67 1.90
C THR A 103 -8.86 4.94 2.47
N THR A 104 -9.39 4.89 3.69
CA THR A 104 -9.94 6.09 4.37
C THR A 104 -8.89 7.18 4.53
N GLN A 105 -7.68 6.83 4.94
CA GLN A 105 -6.59 7.81 5.11
C GLN A 105 -6.14 8.42 3.78
N ILE A 106 -6.11 7.63 2.71
CA ILE A 106 -5.80 8.13 1.35
C ILE A 106 -6.93 9.05 0.83
N GLU A 107 -8.19 8.73 1.16
CA GLU A 107 -9.35 9.58 0.84
C GLU A 107 -9.27 10.93 1.59
N ASP A 108 -8.88 10.93 2.85
CA ASP A 108 -8.64 12.14 3.65
C ASP A 108 -7.53 13.02 3.06
N LEU A 109 -6.59 12.45 2.33
CA LEU A 109 -5.54 13.16 1.58
C LEU A 109 -6.02 13.70 0.22
N GLY A 110 -7.31 13.58 -0.09
CA GLY A 110 -7.93 14.12 -1.31
C GLY A 110 -7.94 13.17 -2.50
N VAL A 111 -7.63 11.88 -2.31
CA VAL A 111 -7.65 10.88 -3.39
C VAL A 111 -8.98 10.11 -3.32
N PRO A 112 -9.88 10.24 -4.30
CA PRO A 112 -11.17 9.57 -4.26
C PRO A 112 -11.03 8.05 -4.35
N VAL A 113 -12.02 7.32 -3.85
CA VAL A 113 -12.08 5.86 -4.01
C VAL A 113 -12.56 5.51 -5.40
N ALA A 114 -11.71 4.86 -6.19
CA ALA A 114 -12.03 4.38 -7.53
C ALA A 114 -12.80 3.05 -7.51
N GLY A 115 -12.53 2.21 -6.50
CA GLY A 115 -13.21 0.92 -6.36
C GLY A 115 -12.76 0.17 -5.12
N ARG A 116 -13.47 -0.93 -4.82
CA ARG A 116 -13.16 -1.85 -3.72
C ARG A 116 -13.29 -3.29 -4.18
N LEU A 117 -12.29 -4.11 -3.87
CA LEU A 117 -12.38 -5.54 -4.12
C LEU A 117 -13.25 -6.22 -3.04
N THR A 118 -14.15 -7.08 -3.50
CA THR A 118 -15.05 -7.84 -2.63
C THR A 118 -14.79 -9.34 -2.74
N ALA A 119 -15.19 -10.11 -1.74
CA ALA A 119 -15.06 -11.57 -1.77
C ALA A 119 -15.75 -12.14 -3.04
N PRO A 120 -15.16 -13.16 -3.69
CA PRO A 120 -13.99 -13.95 -3.24
C PRO A 120 -12.63 -13.39 -3.72
N ALA A 121 -12.58 -12.17 -4.27
CA ALA A 121 -11.34 -11.58 -4.76
C ALA A 121 -10.32 -11.42 -3.62
N THR A 122 -9.05 -11.70 -3.92
CA THR A 122 -7.89 -11.35 -3.10
C THR A 122 -6.82 -10.75 -3.99
N ALA A 123 -6.20 -9.66 -3.55
CA ALA A 123 -5.09 -9.02 -4.23
C ALA A 123 -4.16 -8.31 -3.25
N ASP A 124 -2.91 -8.23 -3.67
CA ASP A 124 -1.82 -7.53 -2.99
C ASP A 124 -1.15 -6.58 -3.99
N GLY A 125 -0.93 -5.34 -3.60
CA GLY A 125 -0.34 -4.33 -4.48
C GLY A 125 1.05 -4.70 -5.01
N GLY A 126 1.80 -5.49 -4.24
CA GLY A 126 3.09 -6.02 -4.66
C GLY A 126 3.04 -6.98 -5.84
N ASP A 127 1.84 -7.49 -6.20
CA ASP A 127 1.63 -8.32 -7.38
C ASP A 127 1.22 -7.50 -8.62
N MET A 128 1.22 -6.15 -8.54
CA MET A 128 0.75 -5.26 -9.60
C MET A 128 1.81 -4.24 -9.99
N PHE A 129 1.95 -3.99 -11.30
CA PHE A 129 2.82 -2.93 -11.82
C PHE A 129 2.39 -2.48 -13.22
N TRP A 130 2.66 -1.22 -13.53
CA TRP A 130 2.41 -0.65 -14.85
C TRP A 130 3.50 -1.07 -15.84
N LEU A 131 3.11 -1.64 -16.96
CA LEU A 131 3.99 -1.90 -18.12
C LEU A 131 4.14 -0.63 -18.96
N ASP A 132 3.06 0.08 -19.15
CA ASP A 132 2.97 1.37 -19.81
C ASP A 132 1.81 2.19 -19.20
N ASP A 133 1.48 3.35 -19.76
CA ASP A 133 0.46 4.26 -19.23
C ASP A 133 -0.99 3.74 -19.35
N THR A 134 -1.19 2.61 -20.03
CA THR A 134 -2.50 1.99 -20.29
C THR A 134 -2.59 0.53 -19.87
N THR A 135 -1.46 -0.12 -19.61
CA THR A 135 -1.39 -1.56 -19.37
C THR A 135 -0.90 -1.87 -17.97
N LEU A 136 -1.79 -2.38 -17.11
CA LEU A 136 -1.46 -2.89 -15.79
C LEU A 136 -1.19 -4.39 -15.84
N ALA A 137 0.00 -4.82 -15.44
CA ALA A 137 0.30 -6.23 -15.22
C ALA A 137 -0.14 -6.65 -13.81
N VAL A 138 -0.82 -7.78 -13.71
CA VAL A 138 -1.26 -8.35 -12.44
C VAL A 138 -0.78 -9.80 -12.36
N GLY A 139 0.11 -10.08 -11.40
CA GLY A 139 0.62 -11.42 -11.14
C GLY A 139 -0.42 -12.25 -10.40
N ARG A 140 -0.74 -13.43 -10.92
CA ARG A 140 -1.57 -14.42 -10.21
C ARG A 140 -0.69 -15.23 -9.28
N THR A 141 -0.86 -15.06 -7.99
CA THR A 141 -0.07 -15.68 -6.93
C THR A 141 -0.98 -16.32 -5.87
N TYR A 142 -0.41 -16.80 -4.77
CA TYR A 142 -1.21 -17.21 -3.61
C TYR A 142 -1.86 -16.02 -2.88
N ARG A 143 -1.43 -14.77 -3.15
CA ARG A 143 -2.00 -13.53 -2.59
C ARG A 143 -3.02 -12.88 -3.53
N THR A 144 -2.87 -13.09 -4.84
CA THR A 144 -3.74 -12.47 -5.87
C THR A 144 -4.38 -13.54 -6.74
N ASN A 145 -5.72 -13.62 -6.73
CA ASN A 145 -6.48 -14.64 -7.43
C ASN A 145 -7.17 -14.09 -8.71
N GLN A 146 -7.74 -15.01 -9.50
CA GLN A 146 -8.43 -14.66 -10.75
C GLN A 146 -9.62 -13.73 -10.50
N ALA A 147 -10.38 -13.92 -9.40
CA ALA A 147 -11.52 -13.06 -9.11
C ALA A 147 -11.13 -11.59 -8.91
N ALA A 148 -9.92 -11.33 -8.35
CA ALA A 148 -9.40 -9.97 -8.25
C ALA A 148 -9.08 -9.39 -9.64
N VAL A 149 -8.46 -10.17 -10.53
CA VAL A 149 -8.18 -9.74 -11.91
C VAL A 149 -9.48 -9.37 -12.63
N ASP A 150 -10.53 -10.16 -12.44
CA ASP A 150 -11.83 -9.93 -13.10
C ASP A 150 -12.53 -8.67 -12.56
N GLN A 151 -12.45 -8.41 -11.25
CA GLN A 151 -12.99 -7.17 -10.66
C GLN A 151 -12.17 -5.93 -11.06
N LEU A 152 -10.82 -6.01 -11.08
CA LEU A 152 -9.95 -4.91 -11.49
C LEU A 152 -10.21 -4.44 -12.92
N ARG A 153 -10.63 -5.34 -13.82
CA ARG A 153 -11.01 -4.96 -15.20
C ARG A 153 -12.25 -4.07 -15.29
N GLY A 154 -13.08 -4.05 -14.24
CA GLY A 154 -14.30 -3.23 -14.18
C GLY A 154 -14.10 -1.87 -13.52
N ILE A 155 -12.91 -1.60 -12.97
CA ILE A 155 -12.54 -0.37 -12.29
C ILE A 155 -11.69 0.50 -13.22
#